data_4d0fcd7ffcbf50abb5ee0b549100afaf
#
_entry.id   4d0fcd7ffcbf50abb5ee0b549100afaf
#
_cell.length_a   1.000
_cell.length_b   1.000
_cell.length_c   1.000
_cell.angle_alpha   90.00
_cell.angle_beta   90.00
_cell.angle_gamma   90.00
#
_symmetry.space_group_name_H-M   'P 1'
#
loop_
_entity.id
_entity.type
_entity.pdbx_description
1 polymer ?
#
loop_
_entity_poly.entity_id
_entity_poly.type
_entity_poly.pdbx_seq_one_letter_code
_entity_poly.pdbx_strand_id
1 'polypeptide(L)'
;MKLNNTAFLTTIFPMEEQFLIDFLDSLSKQTYKNFDVIVVNDSYKDFDKIKEQYCELNVVELPCLKTPAKNREFGINFCKDEKYEFLIFGDSDDYFSDNRIELSLSALNNNDIVVNDVSLFDDSGIYETMYMSNRLQDDTKISFEYIQNKNIFGLSNTAIKLDILEEVVFDEDLVAVDWYLYKGLLKNRSNAIFINKAITYYRQYKDNTVGLQVTDGKYYLWWEQKNGEMNEVN
;
A
#
# COMPACT_ATOMS: atom_id res chain seq x y z
N MET A 1 8.43 2.20 -19.67
CA MET A 1 8.65 3.65 -19.92
C MET A 1 7.49 4.41 -19.31
N LYS A 2 7.74 5.49 -18.57
CA LYS A 2 6.70 6.35 -17.98
C LYS A 2 5.77 6.94 -19.06
N LEU A 3 4.47 6.77 -18.90
CA LEU A 3 3.44 7.34 -19.78
C LEU A 3 2.53 8.34 -19.04
N ASN A 4 2.39 8.19 -17.73
CA ASN A 4 1.43 8.93 -16.90
C ASN A 4 2.11 9.68 -15.75
N ASN A 5 1.39 10.56 -15.07
CA ASN A 5 1.87 11.26 -13.87
C ASN A 5 1.56 10.51 -12.57
N THR A 6 0.75 9.48 -12.63
CA THR A 6 0.36 8.64 -11.50
C THR A 6 1.06 7.29 -11.60
N ALA A 7 1.75 6.87 -10.54
CA ALA A 7 2.31 5.54 -10.40
C ALA A 7 1.50 4.71 -9.40
N PHE A 8 1.27 3.46 -9.72
CA PHE A 8 0.82 2.44 -8.79
C PHE A 8 2.00 1.52 -8.50
N LEU A 9 2.54 1.54 -7.29
CA LEU A 9 3.75 0.81 -6.89
C LEU A 9 3.40 -0.46 -6.13
N THR A 10 4.00 -1.55 -6.57
CA THR A 10 3.96 -2.84 -5.87
C THR A 10 5.33 -3.53 -5.87
N THR A 11 5.49 -4.49 -4.97
CA THR A 11 6.60 -5.46 -5.01
C THR A 11 6.02 -6.84 -5.22
N ILE A 12 6.54 -7.60 -6.17
CA ILE A 12 6.18 -9.00 -6.40
C ILE A 12 7.33 -9.91 -5.95
N PHE A 13 6.98 -11.05 -5.38
CA PHE A 13 7.91 -12.06 -4.87
C PHE A 13 7.32 -13.45 -5.14
N PRO A 14 8.06 -14.55 -4.97
CA PRO A 14 7.52 -15.89 -5.14
C PRO A 14 6.27 -16.10 -4.27
N MET A 15 5.10 -16.17 -4.90
CA MET A 15 3.78 -16.35 -4.29
C MET A 15 2.88 -17.16 -5.20
N GLU A 16 1.66 -17.45 -4.78
CA GLU A 16 0.64 -18.07 -5.64
C GLU A 16 0.28 -17.15 -6.81
N GLU A 17 0.28 -17.70 -8.02
CA GLU A 17 -0.01 -16.95 -9.25
C GLU A 17 -1.38 -16.28 -9.22
N GLN A 18 -2.37 -16.94 -8.59
CA GLN A 18 -3.72 -16.38 -8.46
C GLN A 18 -3.76 -15.04 -7.72
N PHE A 19 -2.88 -14.83 -6.73
CA PHE A 19 -2.83 -13.56 -6.01
C PHE A 19 -2.44 -12.41 -6.95
N LEU A 20 -1.43 -12.64 -7.77
CA LEU A 20 -0.98 -11.66 -8.75
C LEU A 20 -2.03 -11.42 -9.86
N ILE A 21 -2.77 -12.46 -10.26
CA ILE A 21 -3.90 -12.34 -11.19
C ILE A 21 -5.00 -11.47 -10.58
N ASP A 22 -5.43 -11.75 -9.35
CA ASP A 22 -6.45 -10.96 -8.64
C ASP A 22 -6.04 -9.47 -8.53
N PHE A 23 -4.77 -9.24 -8.21
CA PHE A 23 -4.17 -7.91 -8.14
C PHE A 23 -4.27 -7.18 -9.49
N LEU A 24 -3.74 -7.77 -10.57
CA LEU A 24 -3.73 -7.15 -11.90
C LEU A 24 -5.14 -6.99 -12.47
N ASP A 25 -6.03 -7.94 -12.25
CA ASP A 25 -7.45 -7.85 -12.59
C ASP A 25 -8.12 -6.64 -11.95
N SER A 26 -7.81 -6.38 -10.68
CA SER A 26 -8.36 -5.22 -9.96
C SER A 26 -7.81 -3.90 -10.51
N LEU A 27 -6.56 -3.86 -10.96
CA LEU A 27 -5.97 -2.69 -11.60
C LEU A 27 -6.54 -2.48 -13.02
N SER A 28 -6.76 -3.54 -13.78
CA SER A 28 -7.36 -3.46 -15.10
C SER A 28 -8.80 -2.92 -15.06
N LYS A 29 -9.52 -3.12 -13.95
CA LYS A 29 -10.90 -2.65 -13.72
C LYS A 29 -11.00 -1.23 -13.18
N GLN A 30 -9.88 -0.57 -12.81
CA GLN A 30 -9.94 0.78 -12.25
C GLN A 30 -10.68 1.75 -13.18
N THR A 31 -11.52 2.62 -12.60
CA THR A 31 -12.25 3.66 -13.35
C THR A 31 -11.32 4.72 -13.92
N TYR A 32 -10.27 5.09 -13.19
CA TYR A 32 -9.17 5.94 -13.67
C TYR A 32 -8.13 5.09 -14.41
N LYS A 33 -7.82 5.43 -15.67
CA LYS A 33 -6.94 4.62 -16.54
C LYS A 33 -5.54 5.22 -16.76
N ASN A 34 -5.31 6.48 -16.40
CA ASN A 34 -4.05 7.17 -16.73
C ASN A 34 -3.00 7.00 -15.62
N PHE A 35 -2.59 5.76 -15.37
CA PHE A 35 -1.55 5.42 -14.40
C PHE A 35 -0.59 4.36 -14.95
N ASP A 36 0.62 4.35 -14.43
CA ASP A 36 1.62 3.33 -14.72
C ASP A 36 1.72 2.38 -13.52
N VAL A 37 1.88 1.08 -13.78
CA VAL A 37 2.08 0.07 -12.74
C VAL A 37 3.58 -0.19 -12.62
N ILE A 38 4.16 0.23 -11.51
CA ILE A 38 5.58 0.04 -11.20
C ILE A 38 5.72 -1.21 -10.35
N VAL A 39 6.36 -2.21 -10.90
CA VAL A 39 6.54 -3.53 -10.28
C VAL A 39 8.00 -3.74 -9.92
N VAL A 40 8.33 -3.74 -8.64
CA VAL A 40 9.64 -4.18 -8.17
C VAL A 40 9.61 -5.70 -8.04
N ASN A 41 10.32 -6.38 -8.95
CA ASN A 41 10.33 -7.84 -9.02
C ASN A 41 11.45 -8.42 -8.14
N ASP A 42 11.06 -9.02 -7.01
CA ASP A 42 11.93 -9.74 -6.09
C ASP A 42 11.85 -11.25 -6.35
N SER A 43 12.48 -11.69 -7.45
CA SER A 43 12.61 -13.12 -7.81
C SER A 43 11.31 -13.83 -8.24
N TYR A 44 10.22 -13.13 -8.54
CA TYR A 44 9.05 -13.76 -9.15
C TYR A 44 9.40 -14.20 -10.57
N LYS A 45 9.25 -15.49 -10.88
CA LYS A 45 9.58 -16.07 -12.19
C LYS A 45 8.40 -15.96 -13.15
N ASP A 46 8.71 -15.88 -14.44
CA ASP A 46 7.70 -15.91 -15.50
C ASP A 46 6.68 -14.77 -15.47
N PHE A 47 7.00 -13.64 -14.80
CA PHE A 47 6.12 -12.47 -14.73
C PHE A 47 5.74 -11.94 -16.13
N ASP A 48 6.63 -12.03 -17.10
CA ASP A 48 6.35 -11.63 -18.49
C ASP A 48 5.11 -12.32 -19.07
N LYS A 49 4.91 -13.61 -18.78
CA LYS A 49 3.75 -14.37 -19.27
C LYS A 49 2.43 -13.88 -18.70
N ILE A 50 2.45 -13.41 -17.45
CA ILE A 50 1.28 -12.83 -16.78
C ILE A 50 1.05 -11.42 -17.33
N LYS A 51 2.09 -10.60 -17.36
CA LYS A 51 2.06 -9.22 -17.85
C LYS A 51 1.50 -9.10 -19.28
N GLU A 52 1.83 -10.05 -20.16
CA GLU A 52 1.32 -10.10 -21.55
C GLU A 52 -0.21 -10.22 -21.64
N GLN A 53 -0.88 -10.70 -20.58
CA GLN A 53 -2.34 -10.80 -20.52
C GLN A 53 -3.02 -9.46 -20.18
N TYR A 54 -2.27 -8.46 -19.71
CA TYR A 54 -2.75 -7.15 -19.26
C TYR A 54 -2.15 -6.03 -20.11
N CYS A 55 -2.28 -6.14 -21.44
CA CYS A 55 -1.69 -5.18 -22.38
C CYS A 55 -2.28 -3.76 -22.29
N GLU A 56 -3.42 -3.59 -21.63
CA GLU A 56 -4.03 -2.29 -21.33
C GLU A 56 -3.35 -1.56 -20.14
N LEU A 57 -2.60 -2.28 -19.30
CA LEU A 57 -1.82 -1.68 -18.21
C LEU A 57 -0.41 -1.35 -18.71
N ASN A 58 0.05 -0.13 -18.46
CA ASN A 58 1.46 0.20 -18.67
C ASN A 58 2.31 -0.29 -17.50
N VAL A 59 2.81 -1.53 -17.59
CA VAL A 59 3.63 -2.15 -16.55
C VAL A 59 5.11 -1.86 -16.80
N VAL A 60 5.75 -1.22 -15.82
CA VAL A 60 7.19 -0.98 -15.76
C VAL A 60 7.79 -1.90 -14.71
N GLU A 61 8.51 -2.92 -15.14
CA GLU A 61 9.17 -3.88 -14.26
C GLU A 61 10.59 -3.41 -13.90
N LEU A 62 10.89 -3.46 -12.62
CA LEU A 62 12.19 -3.12 -12.03
C LEU A 62 12.75 -4.36 -11.32
N PRO A 63 13.82 -4.99 -11.84
CA PRO A 63 14.44 -6.11 -11.15
C PRO A 63 15.18 -5.61 -9.91
N CYS A 64 14.90 -6.22 -8.76
CA CYS A 64 15.57 -5.88 -7.52
C CYS A 64 15.61 -7.10 -6.59
N LEU A 65 16.80 -7.42 -6.10
CA LEU A 65 17.05 -8.57 -5.23
C LEU A 65 17.66 -8.06 -3.91
N LYS A 66 16.82 -7.48 -3.04
CA LYS A 66 17.22 -6.91 -1.76
C LYS A 66 16.24 -7.32 -0.68
N THR A 67 16.44 -6.79 0.53
CA THR A 67 15.46 -6.97 1.61
C THR A 67 14.12 -6.31 1.25
N PRO A 68 12.98 -6.73 1.81
CA PRO A 68 11.68 -6.11 1.56
C PRO A 68 11.68 -4.59 1.76
N ALA A 69 12.38 -4.09 2.80
CA ALA A 69 12.52 -2.66 3.05
C ALA A 69 13.25 -1.96 1.89
N LYS A 70 14.36 -2.52 1.43
CA LYS A 70 15.16 -1.95 0.33
C LYS A 70 14.49 -2.06 -1.04
N ASN A 71 13.67 -3.07 -1.28
CA ASN A 71 12.87 -3.17 -2.49
C ASN A 71 11.81 -2.06 -2.53
N ARG A 72 11.16 -1.76 -1.41
CA ARG A 72 10.20 -0.66 -1.27
C ARG A 72 10.87 0.71 -1.42
N GLU A 73 12.01 0.93 -0.75
CA GLU A 73 12.85 2.12 -0.91
C GLU A 73 13.20 2.36 -2.37
N PHE A 74 13.67 1.33 -3.07
CA PHE A 74 14.05 1.41 -4.47
C PHE A 74 12.88 1.82 -5.37
N GLY A 75 11.70 1.19 -5.20
CA GLY A 75 10.51 1.53 -5.97
C GLY A 75 10.02 2.96 -5.72
N ILE A 76 10.03 3.43 -4.47
CA ILE A 76 9.62 4.80 -4.12
C ILE A 76 10.58 5.82 -4.74
N ASN A 77 11.89 5.64 -4.58
CA ASN A 77 12.90 6.55 -5.12
C ASN A 77 12.87 6.55 -6.66
N PHE A 78 12.68 5.40 -7.31
CA PHE A 78 12.47 5.33 -8.75
C PHE A 78 11.28 6.20 -9.20
N CYS A 79 10.13 6.07 -8.55
CA CYS A 79 8.95 6.89 -8.89
C CYS A 79 9.23 8.38 -8.73
N LYS A 80 10.00 8.76 -7.71
CA LYS A 80 10.40 10.14 -7.48
C LYS A 80 11.38 10.64 -8.56
N ASP A 81 12.41 9.88 -8.91
CA ASP A 81 13.41 10.22 -9.92
C ASP A 81 12.78 10.37 -11.32
N GLU A 82 11.81 9.50 -11.64
CA GLU A 82 11.00 9.58 -12.85
C GLU A 82 9.95 10.71 -12.81
N LYS A 83 9.88 11.46 -11.69
CA LYS A 83 8.99 12.63 -11.52
C LYS A 83 7.51 12.30 -11.69
N TYR A 84 7.06 11.19 -11.12
CA TYR A 84 5.64 10.97 -10.90
C TYR A 84 5.12 12.02 -9.90
N GLU A 85 3.88 12.45 -10.08
CA GLU A 85 3.23 13.44 -9.22
C GLU A 85 2.56 12.73 -8.04
N PHE A 86 1.89 11.60 -8.34
CA PHE A 86 1.15 10.81 -7.37
C PHE A 86 1.69 9.38 -7.31
N LEU A 87 1.78 8.85 -6.11
CA LEU A 87 2.16 7.47 -5.84
C LEU A 87 1.06 6.77 -5.04
N ILE A 88 0.50 5.73 -5.62
CA ILE A 88 -0.47 4.85 -4.99
C ILE A 88 0.24 3.54 -4.70
N PHE A 89 0.09 3.04 -3.49
CA PHE A 89 0.70 1.79 -3.07
C PHE A 89 -0.32 0.65 -3.09
N GLY A 90 0.15 -0.57 -3.33
CA GLY A 90 -0.63 -1.79 -3.19
C GLY A 90 0.26 -3.00 -3.07
N ASP A 91 -0.03 -3.89 -2.13
CA ASP A 91 0.65 -5.17 -2.05
C ASP A 91 0.07 -6.12 -3.10
N SER A 92 0.92 -6.94 -3.71
CA SER A 92 0.60 -7.78 -4.88
C SER A 92 -0.22 -9.02 -4.56
N ASP A 93 -0.46 -9.28 -3.29
CA ASP A 93 -1.35 -10.32 -2.77
C ASP A 93 -2.76 -9.80 -2.42
N ASP A 94 -2.99 -8.49 -2.56
CA ASP A 94 -4.28 -7.83 -2.34
C ASP A 94 -4.99 -7.48 -3.66
N TYR A 95 -6.26 -7.06 -3.58
CA TYR A 95 -6.96 -6.45 -4.71
C TYR A 95 -7.78 -5.24 -4.26
N PHE A 96 -8.33 -4.47 -5.21
CA PHE A 96 -8.84 -3.14 -4.91
C PHE A 96 -10.23 -2.89 -5.53
N SER A 97 -11.02 -2.01 -4.89
CA SER A 97 -12.26 -1.53 -5.50
C SER A 97 -11.96 -0.76 -6.79
N ASP A 98 -12.86 -0.85 -7.78
CA ASP A 98 -12.69 -0.29 -9.13
C ASP A 98 -12.47 1.24 -9.13
N ASN A 99 -12.87 1.94 -8.09
CA ASN A 99 -12.79 3.38 -7.94
C ASN A 99 -11.62 3.86 -7.06
N ARG A 100 -10.75 2.94 -6.60
CA ARG A 100 -9.72 3.28 -5.61
C ARG A 100 -8.78 4.38 -6.09
N ILE A 101 -8.25 4.25 -7.30
CA ILE A 101 -7.30 5.24 -7.84
C ILE A 101 -7.98 6.60 -8.00
N GLU A 102 -9.17 6.63 -8.60
CA GLU A 102 -9.93 7.87 -8.84
C GLU A 102 -10.22 8.62 -7.52
N LEU A 103 -10.71 7.93 -6.51
CA LEU A 103 -11.02 8.53 -5.21
C LEU A 103 -9.77 8.98 -4.46
N SER A 104 -8.68 8.20 -4.53
CA SER A 104 -7.40 8.60 -3.94
C SER A 104 -6.88 9.88 -4.58
N LEU A 105 -6.86 9.98 -5.91
CA LEU A 105 -6.43 11.19 -6.62
C LEU A 105 -7.33 12.39 -6.32
N SER A 106 -8.65 12.19 -6.25
CA SER A 106 -9.60 13.24 -5.86
C SER A 106 -9.29 13.80 -4.47
N ALA A 107 -9.02 12.92 -3.50
CA ALA A 107 -8.69 13.32 -2.14
C ALA A 107 -7.30 13.99 -2.04
N LEU A 108 -6.33 13.56 -2.86
CA LEU A 108 -4.99 14.16 -2.95
C LEU A 108 -5.01 15.60 -3.50
N ASN A 109 -6.07 16.07 -4.17
CA ASN A 109 -6.14 17.47 -4.57
C ASN A 109 -5.99 18.45 -3.39
N ASN A 110 -6.49 18.08 -2.21
CA ASN A 110 -6.48 18.94 -1.02
C ASN A 110 -5.66 18.37 0.15
N ASN A 111 -5.10 17.18 -0.02
CA ASN A 111 -4.33 16.49 1.03
C ASN A 111 -3.03 15.96 0.44
N ASP A 112 -2.06 15.68 1.29
CA ASP A 112 -0.75 15.15 0.89
C ASP A 112 -0.70 13.63 0.94
N ILE A 113 -1.49 13.04 1.85
CA ILE A 113 -1.57 11.60 2.10
C ILE A 113 -3.04 11.21 2.19
N VAL A 114 -3.39 10.12 1.54
CA VAL A 114 -4.72 9.50 1.62
C VAL A 114 -4.57 8.08 2.12
N VAL A 115 -5.37 7.72 3.11
CA VAL A 115 -5.52 6.33 3.56
C VAL A 115 -6.95 5.88 3.31
N ASN A 116 -7.13 4.76 2.62
CA ASN A 116 -8.45 4.21 2.33
C ASN A 116 -8.81 3.05 3.27
N ASP A 117 -10.09 2.70 3.27
CA ASP A 117 -10.60 1.61 4.10
C ASP A 117 -10.13 0.24 3.60
N VAL A 118 -10.20 -0.73 4.48
CA VAL A 118 -9.78 -2.12 4.26
C VAL A 118 -10.95 -3.06 4.53
N SER A 119 -11.10 -4.07 3.69
CA SER A 119 -11.95 -5.24 3.93
C SER A 119 -11.08 -6.48 3.96
N LEU A 120 -11.38 -7.40 4.86
CA LEU A 120 -10.56 -8.59 5.08
C LEU A 120 -11.19 -9.80 4.41
N PHE A 121 -10.37 -10.58 3.72
CA PHE A 121 -10.82 -11.81 3.07
C PHE A 121 -9.77 -12.92 3.14
N ASP A 122 -10.24 -14.14 3.03
CA ASP A 122 -9.44 -15.36 2.92
C ASP A 122 -10.06 -16.30 1.86
N ASP A 123 -9.66 -17.55 1.83
CA ASP A 123 -10.17 -18.57 0.89
C ASP A 123 -11.68 -18.83 1.03
N SER A 124 -12.28 -18.46 2.16
CA SER A 124 -13.74 -18.59 2.40
C SER A 124 -14.52 -17.35 1.88
N GLY A 125 -13.83 -16.30 1.48
CA GLY A 125 -14.41 -15.04 1.01
C GLY A 125 -14.19 -13.87 1.97
N ILE A 126 -14.92 -12.76 1.74
CA ILE A 126 -14.85 -11.58 2.61
C ILE A 126 -15.58 -11.88 3.92
N TYR A 127 -14.87 -11.76 5.02
CA TYR A 127 -15.43 -12.01 6.36
C TYR A 127 -15.52 -10.75 7.23
N GLU A 128 -14.81 -9.65 6.88
CA GLU A 128 -14.94 -8.36 7.54
C GLU A 128 -14.87 -7.24 6.52
N THR A 129 -15.85 -6.36 6.54
CA THR A 129 -15.93 -5.20 5.63
C THR A 129 -15.69 -3.90 6.39
N MET A 130 -15.11 -2.90 5.71
CA MET A 130 -14.93 -1.54 6.25
C MET A 130 -14.23 -1.54 7.62
N TYR A 131 -13.13 -2.29 7.73
CA TYR A 131 -12.41 -2.54 8.99
C TYR A 131 -11.95 -1.25 9.68
N MET A 132 -11.51 -0.25 8.93
CA MET A 132 -11.09 1.04 9.49
C MET A 132 -12.28 1.93 9.86
N SER A 133 -13.39 1.84 9.15
CA SER A 133 -14.61 2.61 9.42
C SER A 133 -15.26 2.29 10.77
N ASN A 134 -14.92 1.18 11.39
CA ASN A 134 -15.30 0.88 12.77
C ASN A 134 -14.67 1.87 13.79
N ARG A 135 -13.63 2.60 13.39
CA ARG A 135 -12.84 3.50 14.24
C ARG A 135 -12.73 4.92 13.70
N LEU A 136 -12.95 5.12 12.39
CA LEU A 136 -12.77 6.37 11.68
C LEU A 136 -13.99 6.69 10.83
N GLN A 137 -14.43 7.93 10.85
CA GLN A 137 -15.46 8.41 9.92
C GLN A 137 -14.81 8.84 8.59
N ASP A 138 -15.59 8.78 7.50
CA ASP A 138 -15.18 9.33 6.21
C ASP A 138 -14.70 10.78 6.36
N ASP A 139 -13.72 11.18 5.59
CA ASP A 139 -13.09 12.51 5.62
C ASP A 139 -12.40 12.88 6.96
N THR A 140 -12.10 11.89 7.81
CA THR A 140 -11.34 12.15 9.04
C THR A 140 -9.89 12.54 8.72
N LYS A 141 -9.46 13.71 9.21
CA LYS A 141 -8.05 14.12 9.16
C LYS A 141 -7.22 13.32 10.16
N ILE A 142 -6.11 12.79 9.66
CA ILE A 142 -5.20 11.97 10.48
C ILE A 142 -3.99 12.81 10.86
N SER A 143 -3.76 12.95 12.18
CA SER A 143 -2.62 13.68 12.72
C SER A 143 -1.49 12.74 13.13
N PHE A 144 -0.30 13.32 13.37
CA PHE A 144 0.83 12.60 13.94
C PHE A 144 0.48 11.95 15.29
N GLU A 145 -0.23 12.67 16.16
CA GLU A 145 -0.63 12.17 17.49
C GLU A 145 -1.55 10.96 17.37
N TYR A 146 -2.40 10.94 16.34
CA TYR A 146 -3.31 9.81 16.10
C TYR A 146 -2.55 8.51 15.80
N ILE A 147 -1.44 8.58 15.04
CA ILE A 147 -0.65 7.41 14.64
C ILE A 147 0.56 7.15 15.53
N GLN A 148 0.77 7.94 16.57
CA GLN A 148 1.97 7.85 17.43
C GLN A 148 2.15 6.44 18.00
N ASN A 149 1.04 5.81 18.43
CA ASN A 149 1.03 4.50 19.09
C ASN A 149 0.18 3.47 18.34
N LYS A 150 -0.23 3.74 17.10
CA LYS A 150 -1.00 2.82 16.26
C LYS A 150 -0.79 3.13 14.80
N ASN A 151 -0.69 2.10 13.98
CA ASN A 151 -0.59 2.25 12.53
C ASN A 151 -1.95 1.99 11.86
N ILE A 152 -2.35 2.90 10.97
CA ILE A 152 -3.49 2.71 10.05
C ILE A 152 -3.04 2.82 8.60
N PHE A 153 -1.77 3.17 8.38
CA PHE A 153 -1.17 3.32 7.07
C PHE A 153 -0.44 2.03 6.68
N GLY A 154 -1.12 1.14 5.97
CA GLY A 154 -0.42 0.07 5.26
C GLY A 154 0.06 0.58 3.90
N LEU A 155 1.11 -0.02 3.33
CA LEU A 155 1.46 0.26 1.93
C LEU A 155 0.35 -0.19 0.98
N SER A 156 -0.51 -1.13 1.37
CA SER A 156 -1.60 -1.58 0.52
C SER A 156 -2.83 -0.67 0.50
N ASN A 157 -2.96 0.29 1.43
CA ASN A 157 -4.14 1.15 1.52
C ASN A 157 -3.85 2.64 1.50
N THR A 158 -2.71 3.06 0.95
CA THR A 158 -2.26 4.45 1.00
C THR A 158 -1.91 5.01 -0.38
N ALA A 159 -2.08 6.32 -0.54
CA ALA A 159 -1.63 7.10 -1.68
C ALA A 159 -1.03 8.44 -1.21
N ILE A 160 -0.04 8.97 -1.92
CA ILE A 160 0.66 10.22 -1.56
C ILE A 160 0.97 11.10 -2.75
N LYS A 161 1.18 12.39 -2.52
CA LYS A 161 1.92 13.26 -3.41
C LYS A 161 3.41 13.01 -3.26
N LEU A 162 4.13 12.89 -4.37
CA LEU A 162 5.57 12.60 -4.31
C LEU A 162 6.43 13.84 -3.98
N ASP A 163 5.89 15.04 -4.15
CA ASP A 163 6.59 16.29 -3.83
C ASP A 163 6.83 16.51 -2.32
N ILE A 164 6.10 15.78 -1.47
CA ILE A 164 6.31 15.80 -0.01
C ILE A 164 7.49 14.95 0.45
N LEU A 165 8.00 14.07 -0.44
CA LEU A 165 9.10 13.15 -0.11
C LEU A 165 10.45 13.77 -0.41
N GLU A 166 11.33 13.74 0.58
CA GLU A 166 12.77 13.77 0.35
C GLU A 166 13.24 12.39 -0.15
N GLU A 167 14.54 12.18 -0.30
CA GLU A 167 15.07 10.84 -0.59
C GLU A 167 14.69 9.88 0.54
N VAL A 168 14.05 8.76 0.18
CA VAL A 168 13.64 7.75 1.15
C VAL A 168 14.80 6.81 1.40
N VAL A 169 15.13 6.62 2.67
CA VAL A 169 16.15 5.66 3.13
C VAL A 169 15.55 4.83 4.26
N PHE A 170 15.47 3.51 4.06
CA PHE A 170 15.03 2.57 5.07
C PHE A 170 16.20 1.75 5.61
N ASP A 171 16.19 1.46 6.89
CA ASP A 171 17.03 0.44 7.48
C ASP A 171 16.67 -0.93 6.89
N GLU A 172 17.66 -1.80 6.65
CA GLU A 172 17.43 -3.12 6.03
C GLU A 172 16.59 -4.04 6.91
N ASP A 173 16.66 -3.88 8.22
CA ASP A 173 15.95 -4.66 9.22
C ASP A 173 14.57 -4.08 9.57
N LEU A 174 14.18 -2.95 8.94
CA LEU A 174 12.91 -2.30 9.23
C LEU A 174 11.74 -3.13 8.69
N VAL A 175 10.88 -3.58 9.59
CA VAL A 175 9.68 -4.37 9.26
C VAL A 175 8.50 -3.46 8.90
N ALA A 176 8.20 -2.48 9.74
CA ALA A 176 7.08 -1.54 9.56
C ALA A 176 7.51 -0.27 8.81
N VAL A 177 7.96 -0.43 7.56
CA VAL A 177 8.44 0.69 6.71
C VAL A 177 7.38 1.75 6.49
N ASP A 178 6.11 1.34 6.38
CA ASP A 178 4.95 2.21 6.23
C ASP A 178 4.77 3.13 7.44
N TRP A 179 4.73 2.57 8.64
CA TRP A 179 4.57 3.38 9.86
C TRP A 179 5.72 4.35 10.06
N TYR A 180 6.96 3.89 9.81
CA TYR A 180 8.14 4.75 9.86
C TYR A 180 8.01 5.94 8.90
N LEU A 181 7.66 5.68 7.63
CA LEU A 181 7.51 6.68 6.58
C LEU A 181 6.43 7.71 6.97
N TYR A 182 5.23 7.25 7.29
CA TYR A 182 4.09 8.13 7.54
C TYR A 182 4.21 8.91 8.87
N LYS A 183 4.85 8.34 9.89
CA LYS A 183 5.20 9.11 11.11
C LYS A 183 6.17 10.25 10.78
N GLY A 184 7.17 10.00 9.95
CA GLY A 184 8.10 11.03 9.49
C GLY A 184 7.39 12.16 8.74
N LEU A 185 6.56 11.83 7.76
CA LEU A 185 5.82 12.79 6.95
C LEU A 185 4.86 13.65 7.79
N LEU A 186 4.06 13.03 8.66
CA LEU A 186 3.11 13.75 9.49
C LEU A 186 3.79 14.62 10.55
N LYS A 187 4.96 14.19 11.07
CA LYS A 187 5.77 15.02 11.97
C LYS A 187 6.28 16.28 11.28
N ASN A 188 6.57 16.20 9.97
CA ASN A 188 7.04 17.30 9.14
C ASN A 188 5.89 18.12 8.51
N ARG A 189 4.69 18.07 9.10
CA ARG A 189 3.49 18.86 8.75
C ARG A 189 2.78 18.48 7.45
N SER A 190 3.04 17.32 6.87
CA SER A 190 2.16 16.77 5.82
C SER A 190 0.76 16.52 6.41
N ASN A 191 -0.27 16.69 5.61
CA ASN A 191 -1.64 16.43 6.03
C ASN A 191 -2.14 15.11 5.44
N ALA A 192 -2.89 14.35 6.23
CA ALA A 192 -3.48 13.09 5.80
C ALA A 192 -4.98 13.03 6.05
N ILE A 193 -5.68 12.31 5.16
CA ILE A 193 -7.13 12.10 5.24
C ILE A 193 -7.47 10.61 5.09
N PHE A 194 -8.44 10.15 5.86
CA PHE A 194 -9.06 8.85 5.69
C PHE A 194 -10.29 8.96 4.79
N ILE A 195 -10.44 8.05 3.82
CA ILE A 195 -11.61 7.91 2.95
C ILE A 195 -12.13 6.49 3.01
N ASN A 196 -13.46 6.30 3.09
CA ASN A 196 -14.05 4.97 3.26
C ASN A 196 -14.78 4.42 2.02
N LYS A 197 -14.80 5.15 0.92
CA LYS A 197 -15.45 4.72 -0.33
C LYS A 197 -14.50 4.00 -1.29
N ALA A 198 -13.21 4.13 -1.06
CA ALA A 198 -12.16 3.36 -1.72
C ALA A 198 -11.74 2.22 -0.79
N ILE A 199 -11.66 0.99 -1.30
CA ILE A 199 -11.42 -0.20 -0.49
C ILE A 199 -10.19 -0.96 -1.00
N THR A 200 -9.32 -1.34 -0.08
CA THR A 200 -8.34 -2.40 -0.27
C THR A 200 -8.92 -3.68 0.32
N TYR A 201 -9.02 -4.72 -0.48
CA TYR A 201 -9.34 -6.06 -0.01
C TYR A 201 -8.04 -6.74 0.38
N TYR A 202 -7.82 -6.82 1.70
CA TYR A 202 -6.58 -7.29 2.31
C TYR A 202 -6.65 -8.79 2.55
N ARG A 203 -5.78 -9.54 1.86
CA ARG A 203 -5.76 -11.01 1.91
C ARG A 203 -5.17 -11.50 3.22
N GLN A 204 -5.84 -12.50 3.80
CA GLN A 204 -5.35 -13.19 4.99
C GLN A 204 -5.03 -14.65 4.64
N TYR A 205 -3.77 -15.03 4.79
CA TYR A 205 -3.28 -16.40 4.62
C TYR A 205 -2.15 -16.69 5.61
N LYS A 206 -1.78 -17.97 5.72
CA LYS A 206 -0.89 -18.45 6.79
C LYS A 206 0.48 -17.76 6.82
N ASP A 207 1.00 -17.38 5.65
CA ASP A 207 2.37 -16.87 5.48
C ASP A 207 2.42 -15.33 5.37
N ASN A 208 1.34 -14.61 5.73
CA ASN A 208 1.38 -13.15 5.80
C ASN A 208 2.48 -12.68 6.77
N THR A 209 3.32 -11.75 6.31
CA THR A 209 4.37 -11.13 7.15
C THR A 209 3.75 -10.42 8.35
N VAL A 210 2.55 -9.86 8.16
CA VAL A 210 1.76 -9.19 9.19
C VAL A 210 0.31 -9.66 9.03
N GLY A 211 -0.06 -10.70 9.77
CA GLY A 211 -1.43 -11.21 9.79
C GLY A 211 -2.23 -10.64 10.95
N LEU A 212 -3.55 -10.79 10.88
CA LEU A 212 -4.42 -10.58 12.02
C LEU A 212 -4.26 -11.73 13.01
N GLN A 213 -3.90 -11.39 14.25
CA GLN A 213 -3.96 -12.37 15.34
C GLN A 213 -5.29 -12.25 16.06
N VAL A 214 -5.94 -13.40 16.31
CA VAL A 214 -7.14 -13.46 17.13
C VAL A 214 -6.71 -13.60 18.58
N THR A 215 -6.96 -12.57 19.38
CA THR A 215 -6.79 -12.62 20.83
C THR A 215 -8.14 -12.29 21.49
N ASP A 216 -8.63 -13.15 22.36
CA ASP A 216 -9.90 -12.99 23.08
C ASP A 216 -11.13 -12.78 22.16
N GLY A 217 -11.13 -13.43 20.97
CA GLY A 217 -12.24 -13.34 20.00
C GLY A 217 -12.31 -12.00 19.27
N LYS A 218 -11.26 -11.17 19.34
CA LYS A 218 -11.11 -9.93 18.56
C LYS A 218 -9.91 -10.04 17.63
N TYR A 219 -10.07 -9.51 16.42
CA TYR A 219 -8.98 -9.40 15.45
C TYR A 219 -8.15 -8.16 15.75
N TYR A 220 -6.85 -8.32 15.93
CA TYR A 220 -5.90 -7.23 16.03
C TYR A 220 -4.87 -7.39 14.91
N LEU A 221 -4.56 -6.32 14.21
CA LEU A 221 -3.38 -6.31 13.38
C LEU A 221 -2.16 -6.53 14.29
N TRP A 222 -1.28 -7.46 13.90
CA TRP A 222 -0.16 -7.93 14.72
C TRP A 222 0.71 -6.82 15.35
N TRP A 223 0.87 -5.67 14.69
CA TRP A 223 1.60 -4.52 15.23
C TRP A 223 0.87 -3.78 16.36
N GLU A 224 -0.45 -3.91 16.50
CA GLU A 224 -1.15 -3.32 17.65
C GLU A 224 -0.73 -3.99 18.97
N GLN A 225 -0.30 -5.24 18.94
CA GLN A 225 0.17 -5.99 20.11
C GLN A 225 1.65 -5.76 20.44
N LYS A 226 2.53 -5.64 19.43
CA LYS A 226 3.97 -5.42 19.65
C LYS A 226 4.35 -3.99 20.04
N ASN A 227 3.51 -3.01 19.78
CA ASN A 227 3.82 -1.60 20.06
C ASN A 227 3.84 -1.21 21.54
N GLY A 228 3.40 -2.09 22.45
CA GLY A 228 3.67 -1.93 23.89
C GLY A 228 5.13 -2.12 24.27
N GLU A 229 5.90 -2.86 23.45
CA GLU A 229 7.30 -3.20 23.72
C GLU A 229 8.30 -2.42 22.84
N MET A 230 7.86 -1.80 21.74
CA MET A 230 8.74 -1.06 20.82
C MET A 230 8.98 0.42 21.19
N ASN A 231 8.58 0.86 22.37
CA ASN A 231 8.87 2.21 22.87
C ASN A 231 10.30 2.43 23.39
N GLU A 232 11.20 1.45 23.23
CA GLU A 232 12.59 1.52 23.70
C GLU A 232 13.66 1.42 22.60
N VAL A 233 13.38 1.88 21.40
CA VAL A 233 14.46 2.12 20.42
C VAL A 233 14.56 3.63 20.21
N ASN A 234 15.50 4.22 20.92
CA ASN A 234 15.96 5.62 20.83
C ASN A 234 16.52 5.95 19.45
#